data_2bade5a9542a00de1e1bf4f90d04ce70
#
_entry.id   2bade5a9542a00de1e1bf4f90d04ce70
#
_cell.length_a   1.000
_cell.length_b   1.000
_cell.length_c   1.000
_cell.angle_alpha   90.00
_cell.angle_beta   90.00
_cell.angle_gamma   90.00
#
_symmetry.space_group_name_H-M   'P 1'
#
loop_
_entity.id
_entity.type
_entity.pdbx_description
1 polymer ?
#
loop_
_entity_poly.entity_id
_entity_poly.type
_entity_poly.pdbx_seq_one_letter_code
_entity_poly.pdbx_strand_id
1 'polypeptide(L)'
;GRLKKAQRNGAKRMPRLWAAVNGINDNIAVRTASFIVEQAVKYNVDTVVFEHLDTSGKKKGSKKQRLHFWKAQYVQKMVTDKAHRLGMRISRICAWGTSRLAFDGSGTVKRGKESEKTAGNYSICEFQNGKVYHCDLNASYNIGSRYFIREILKSVPVTVQQDIGAKVPRCLKRSTCTLSDLISLAAVLAA
;
A
#
# COMPACT_ATOMS: atom_id res chain seq x y z
N GLY A 1 19.44 -16.57 8.41
CA GLY A 1 20.68 -16.32 9.08
C GLY A 1 20.80 -16.90 10.49
N ARG A 2 21.70 -16.33 11.29
CA ARG A 2 22.10 -16.83 12.64
C ARG A 2 20.93 -17.02 13.61
N LEU A 3 19.98 -16.11 13.65
CA LEU A 3 18.79 -16.23 14.51
C LEU A 3 17.97 -17.49 14.21
N LYS A 4 17.66 -17.74 12.93
CA LYS A 4 16.91 -18.96 12.53
C LYS A 4 17.67 -20.24 12.85
N LYS A 5 19.01 -20.25 12.67
CA LYS A 5 19.86 -21.40 13.02
C LYS A 5 19.82 -21.67 14.53
N ALA A 6 19.97 -20.64 15.36
CA ALA A 6 19.89 -20.77 16.81
C ALA A 6 18.52 -21.27 17.29
N GLN A 7 17.42 -20.78 16.69
CA GLN A 7 16.05 -21.25 16.98
C GLN A 7 15.86 -22.72 16.62
N ARG A 8 16.37 -23.21 15.48
CA ARG A 8 16.33 -24.63 15.11
C ARG A 8 17.09 -25.51 16.09
N ASN A 9 18.18 -24.99 16.65
CA ASN A 9 18.99 -25.67 17.65
C ASN A 9 18.42 -25.57 19.08
N GLY A 10 17.15 -25.17 19.23
CA GLY A 10 16.44 -25.13 20.49
C GLY A 10 16.75 -23.94 21.42
N ALA A 11 17.50 -22.96 20.96
CA ALA A 11 17.81 -21.78 21.77
C ALA A 11 16.54 -20.96 22.08
N LYS A 12 16.18 -20.83 23.37
CA LYS A 12 14.96 -20.11 23.82
C LYS A 12 15.21 -18.63 24.08
N ARG A 13 16.40 -18.23 24.49
CA ARG A 13 16.77 -16.85 24.82
C ARG A 13 18.00 -16.41 24.02
N MET A 14 17.84 -15.35 23.21
CA MET A 14 18.89 -14.84 22.31
C MET A 14 18.90 -13.31 22.27
N PRO A 15 19.07 -12.61 23.41
CA PRO A 15 18.89 -11.16 23.47
C PRO A 15 19.86 -10.42 22.54
N ARG A 16 21.11 -10.80 22.45
CA ARG A 16 22.11 -10.18 21.56
C ARG A 16 21.76 -10.34 20.08
N LEU A 17 21.30 -11.52 19.67
CA LEU A 17 20.88 -11.74 18.27
C LEU A 17 19.61 -10.95 17.92
N TRP A 18 18.68 -10.85 18.86
CA TRP A 18 17.48 -10.03 18.69
C TRP A 18 17.81 -8.54 18.63
N ALA A 19 18.70 -8.04 19.49
CA ALA A 19 19.16 -6.65 19.45
C ALA A 19 19.81 -6.31 18.10
N ALA A 20 20.68 -7.19 17.59
CA ALA A 20 21.31 -7.01 16.29
C ALA A 20 20.28 -7.01 15.14
N VAL A 21 19.30 -7.93 15.14
CA VAL A 21 18.24 -7.98 14.13
C VAL A 21 17.37 -6.73 14.18
N ASN A 22 17.00 -6.27 15.37
CA ASN A 22 16.21 -5.06 15.54
C ASN A 22 16.97 -3.82 15.04
N GLY A 23 18.24 -3.66 15.39
CA GLY A 23 19.07 -2.56 14.91
C GLY A 23 19.21 -2.51 13.38
N ILE A 24 19.38 -3.68 12.74
CA ILE A 24 19.40 -3.78 11.28
C ILE A 24 18.04 -3.35 10.69
N ASN A 25 16.93 -3.84 11.24
CA ASN A 25 15.60 -3.51 10.74
C ASN A 25 15.25 -2.03 10.95
N ASP A 26 15.70 -1.44 12.07
CA ASP A 26 15.52 -0.01 12.33
C ASP A 26 16.33 0.84 11.33
N ASN A 27 17.57 0.46 11.05
CA ASN A 27 18.40 1.13 10.05
C ASN A 27 17.77 1.05 8.65
N ILE A 28 17.29 -0.13 8.24
CA ILE A 28 16.58 -0.31 6.97
C ILE A 28 15.35 0.60 6.93
N ALA A 29 14.55 0.64 7.99
CA ALA A 29 13.34 1.46 8.05
C ALA A 29 13.67 2.97 7.92
N VAL A 30 14.70 3.45 8.61
CA VAL A 30 15.15 4.86 8.53
C VAL A 30 15.62 5.19 7.12
N ARG A 31 16.45 4.34 6.50
CA ARG A 31 16.92 4.53 5.11
C ARG A 31 15.78 4.53 4.12
N THR A 32 14.83 3.59 4.27
CA THR A 32 13.63 3.53 3.42
C THR A 32 12.80 4.81 3.55
N ALA A 33 12.61 5.30 4.78
CA ALA A 33 11.88 6.54 5.01
C ALA A 33 12.59 7.76 4.39
N SER A 34 13.92 7.84 4.50
CA SER A 34 14.71 8.90 3.86
C SER A 34 14.56 8.85 2.34
N PHE A 35 14.70 7.66 1.75
CA PHE A 35 14.55 7.49 0.30
C PHE A 35 13.16 7.92 -0.19
N ILE A 36 12.08 7.56 0.52
CA ILE A 36 10.70 7.98 0.16
C ILE A 36 10.60 9.50 0.16
N VAL A 37 11.12 10.18 1.20
CA VAL A 37 11.05 11.64 1.29
C VAL A 37 11.94 12.32 0.25
N GLU A 38 13.11 11.78 -0.02
CA GLU A 38 14.00 12.26 -1.10
C GLU A 38 13.31 12.18 -2.47
N GLN A 39 12.60 11.07 -2.75
CA GLN A 39 11.81 10.97 -3.98
C GLN A 39 10.66 11.98 -4.00
N ALA A 40 9.96 12.17 -2.88
CA ALA A 40 8.89 13.15 -2.78
C ALA A 40 9.39 14.58 -3.05
N VAL A 41 10.54 14.95 -2.50
CA VAL A 41 11.19 16.25 -2.79
C VAL A 41 11.59 16.35 -4.27
N LYS A 42 12.25 15.32 -4.80
CA LYS A 42 12.71 15.27 -6.19
C LYS A 42 11.58 15.51 -7.20
N TYR A 43 10.39 14.98 -6.91
CA TYR A 43 9.22 15.09 -7.78
C TYR A 43 8.26 16.22 -7.35
N ASN A 44 8.67 17.09 -6.44
CA ASN A 44 7.87 18.20 -5.92
C ASN A 44 6.48 17.76 -5.44
N VAL A 45 6.45 16.67 -4.67
CA VAL A 45 5.21 16.09 -4.13
C VAL A 45 4.78 16.86 -2.90
N ASP A 46 3.51 17.27 -2.84
CA ASP A 46 2.91 17.95 -1.67
C ASP A 46 2.24 16.97 -0.68
N THR A 47 1.90 15.77 -1.13
CA THR A 47 1.19 14.79 -0.31
C THR A 47 1.71 13.37 -0.56
N VAL A 48 2.14 12.70 0.52
CA VAL A 48 2.48 11.26 0.49
C VAL A 48 1.29 10.44 0.98
N VAL A 49 0.88 9.46 0.18
CA VAL A 49 -0.29 8.63 0.47
C VAL A 49 0.14 7.23 0.89
N PHE A 50 -0.33 6.79 2.06
CA PHE A 50 -0.11 5.44 2.57
C PHE A 50 -1.40 4.64 2.68
N GLU A 51 -1.26 3.32 2.68
CA GLU A 51 -2.31 2.44 3.17
C GLU A 51 -2.45 2.56 4.69
N HIS A 52 -3.71 2.53 5.17
CA HIS A 52 -3.98 2.34 6.59
C HIS A 52 -3.71 0.87 6.95
N LEU A 53 -2.64 0.63 7.69
CA LEU A 53 -2.25 -0.71 8.13
C LEU A 53 -2.79 -0.98 9.53
N ASP A 54 -3.89 -1.73 9.61
CA ASP A 54 -4.36 -2.27 10.87
C ASP A 54 -3.55 -3.52 11.24
N THR A 55 -2.79 -3.42 12.33
CA THR A 55 -2.00 -4.52 12.89
C THR A 55 -2.50 -5.01 14.23
N SER A 56 -3.71 -4.58 14.65
CA SER A 56 -4.27 -4.84 15.99
C SER A 56 -4.61 -6.31 16.27
N GLY A 57 -4.70 -7.17 15.25
CA GLY A 57 -5.01 -8.60 15.43
C GLY A 57 -3.92 -9.37 16.18
N LYS A 58 -4.32 -10.26 17.12
CA LYS A 58 -3.42 -11.21 17.81
C LYS A 58 -2.81 -12.18 16.80
N LYS A 59 -1.55 -11.97 16.41
CA LYS A 59 -0.82 -12.85 15.49
C LYS A 59 0.18 -13.69 16.28
N LYS A 60 0.22 -14.99 16.00
CA LYS A 60 1.10 -15.97 16.68
C LYS A 60 2.12 -16.55 15.69
N GLY A 61 3.21 -17.11 16.22
CA GLY A 61 4.22 -17.89 15.47
C GLY A 61 4.95 -17.08 14.39
N SER A 62 5.23 -17.71 13.26
CA SER A 62 6.01 -17.14 12.16
C SER A 62 5.38 -15.90 11.50
N LYS A 63 4.05 -15.74 11.56
CA LYS A 63 3.36 -14.52 11.11
C LYS A 63 3.70 -13.31 11.99
N LYS A 64 3.69 -13.50 13.34
CA LYS A 64 4.08 -12.45 14.30
C LYS A 64 5.53 -12.02 14.07
N GLN A 65 6.43 -12.97 13.87
CA GLN A 65 7.84 -12.71 13.64
C GLN A 65 8.07 -11.94 12.31
N ARG A 66 7.40 -12.34 11.22
CA ARG A 66 7.51 -11.62 9.93
C ARG A 66 7.01 -10.19 10.01
N LEU A 67 5.90 -9.95 10.72
CA LEU A 67 5.37 -8.60 10.92
C LEU A 67 6.25 -7.76 11.83
N HIS A 68 6.92 -8.39 12.82
CA HIS A 68 7.91 -7.70 13.64
C HIS A 68 9.12 -7.26 12.82
N PHE A 69 9.57 -8.06 11.86
CA PHE A 69 10.65 -7.70 10.94
C PHE A 69 10.22 -6.66 9.90
N TRP A 70 8.97 -6.67 9.49
CA TRP A 70 8.39 -5.69 8.59
C TRP A 70 7.92 -4.47 9.37
N LYS A 71 8.80 -3.50 9.53
CA LYS A 71 8.53 -2.28 10.31
C LYS A 71 7.73 -1.22 9.53
N ALA A 72 6.68 -1.63 8.79
CA ALA A 72 5.90 -0.75 7.93
C ALA A 72 5.33 0.47 8.67
N GLN A 73 4.76 0.28 9.87
CA GLN A 73 4.26 1.41 10.67
C GLN A 73 5.38 2.34 11.14
N TYR A 74 6.56 1.79 11.44
CA TYR A 74 7.72 2.60 11.81
C TYR A 74 8.23 3.40 10.60
N VAL A 75 8.29 2.80 9.41
CA VAL A 75 8.59 3.53 8.16
C VAL A 75 7.60 4.65 7.94
N GLN A 76 6.28 4.38 8.04
CA GLN A 76 5.25 5.41 7.88
C GLN A 76 5.42 6.54 8.90
N LYS A 77 5.73 6.23 10.17
CA LYS A 77 6.01 7.24 11.20
C LYS A 77 7.21 8.10 10.82
N MET A 78 8.33 7.49 10.47
CA MET A 78 9.56 8.22 10.10
C MET A 78 9.36 9.08 8.86
N VAL A 79 8.61 8.62 7.86
CA VAL A 79 8.23 9.44 6.69
C VAL A 79 7.35 10.60 7.12
N THR A 80 6.36 10.36 7.98
CA THR A 80 5.47 11.42 8.50
C THR A 80 6.27 12.53 9.17
N ASP A 81 7.18 12.15 10.09
CA ASP A 81 7.99 13.12 10.84
C ASP A 81 8.90 13.95 9.90
N LYS A 82 9.49 13.32 8.89
CA LYS A 82 10.35 14.01 7.90
C LYS A 82 9.55 14.86 6.91
N ALA A 83 8.46 14.35 6.37
CA ALA A 83 7.59 15.02 5.40
C ALA A 83 6.97 16.30 5.97
N HIS A 84 6.49 16.25 7.22
CA HIS A 84 5.92 17.43 7.90
C HIS A 84 6.94 18.55 8.06
N ARG A 85 8.22 18.25 8.34
CA ARG A 85 9.29 19.24 8.40
C ARG A 85 9.55 19.96 7.06
N LEU A 86 9.15 19.34 5.96
CA LEU A 86 9.27 19.86 4.61
C LEU A 86 7.94 20.43 4.08
N GLY A 87 6.93 20.59 4.95
CA GLY A 87 5.62 21.12 4.57
C GLY A 87 4.73 20.16 3.80
N MET A 88 5.13 18.89 3.65
CA MET A 88 4.33 17.89 2.95
C MET A 88 3.21 17.33 3.84
N ARG A 89 2.09 16.98 3.24
CA ARG A 89 0.97 16.32 3.91
C ARG A 89 1.10 14.80 3.85
N ILE A 90 0.57 14.13 4.86
CA ILE A 90 0.43 12.67 4.88
C ILE A 90 -1.03 12.30 4.84
N SER A 91 -1.39 11.40 3.94
CA SER A 91 -2.74 10.85 3.83
C SER A 91 -2.73 9.34 3.99
N ARG A 92 -3.81 8.79 4.55
CA ARG A 92 -4.00 7.34 4.67
C ARG A 92 -5.32 6.94 4.02
N ILE A 93 -5.29 5.85 3.26
CA ILE A 93 -6.47 5.29 2.58
C ILE A 93 -6.68 3.84 3.02
N CYS A 94 -7.89 3.31 2.76
CA CYS A 94 -8.22 1.93 3.04
C CYS A 94 -7.34 0.98 2.20
N ALA A 95 -6.68 0.03 2.87
CA ALA A 95 -5.78 -0.95 2.24
C ALA A 95 -6.52 -2.12 1.56
N TRP A 96 -7.84 -2.28 1.81
CA TRP A 96 -8.58 -3.44 1.35
C TRP A 96 -8.56 -3.55 -0.18
N GLY A 97 -8.10 -4.70 -0.69
CA GLY A 97 -8.12 -5.02 -2.10
C GLY A 97 -7.21 -4.20 -3.02
N THR A 98 -6.36 -3.28 -2.52
CA THR A 98 -5.47 -2.45 -3.36
C THR A 98 -4.58 -3.29 -4.26
N SER A 99 -4.05 -4.39 -3.75
CA SER A 99 -3.20 -5.32 -4.50
C SER A 99 -3.95 -6.50 -5.14
N ARG A 100 -5.28 -6.59 -4.94
CA ARG A 100 -6.12 -7.67 -5.48
C ARG A 100 -7.05 -7.20 -6.60
N LEU A 101 -7.29 -5.92 -6.71
CA LEU A 101 -8.06 -5.33 -7.79
C LEU A 101 -7.11 -4.82 -8.87
N ALA A 102 -7.40 -5.13 -10.13
CA ALA A 102 -6.68 -4.59 -11.27
C ALA A 102 -6.95 -3.09 -11.40
N PHE A 103 -5.91 -2.29 -11.60
CA PHE A 103 -6.05 -0.84 -11.70
C PHE A 103 -6.86 -0.40 -12.93
N ASP A 104 -6.91 -1.23 -13.97
CA ASP A 104 -7.65 -0.97 -15.21
C ASP A 104 -9.15 -1.32 -15.12
N GLY A 105 -9.62 -1.77 -13.94
CA GLY A 105 -11.02 -2.13 -13.72
C GLY A 105 -11.42 -3.52 -14.22
N SER A 106 -10.50 -4.32 -14.78
CA SER A 106 -10.80 -5.66 -15.32
C SER A 106 -11.21 -6.69 -14.25
N GLY A 107 -11.13 -6.35 -12.96
CA GLY A 107 -11.57 -7.20 -11.86
C GLY A 107 -10.47 -7.62 -10.91
N THR A 108 -10.54 -8.84 -10.36
CA THR A 108 -9.51 -9.36 -9.44
C THR A 108 -8.33 -9.93 -10.21
N VAL A 109 -7.12 -9.66 -9.71
CA VAL A 109 -5.89 -10.20 -10.28
C VAL A 109 -5.57 -11.58 -9.71
N LYS A 110 -4.96 -12.45 -10.54
CA LYS A 110 -4.38 -13.73 -10.13
C LYS A 110 -2.92 -13.53 -9.73
N ARG A 111 -2.44 -14.21 -8.68
CA ARG A 111 -1.09 -14.03 -8.11
C ARG A 111 -0.47 -15.36 -7.69
N GLY A 112 0.84 -15.45 -7.78
CA GLY A 112 1.59 -16.60 -7.31
C GLY A 112 1.15 -17.89 -8.00
N LYS A 113 0.55 -18.83 -7.27
CA LYS A 113 0.08 -20.13 -7.78
C LYS A 113 -1.30 -20.09 -8.47
N GLU A 114 -1.98 -18.92 -8.47
CA GLU A 114 -3.30 -18.75 -9.06
C GLU A 114 -3.26 -18.65 -10.60
N SER A 115 -2.06 -18.48 -11.19
CA SER A 115 -1.85 -18.41 -12.64
C SER A 115 -0.50 -19.00 -13.01
N GLU A 116 -0.43 -19.69 -14.14
CA GLU A 116 0.82 -20.21 -14.72
C GLU A 116 1.78 -19.09 -15.11
N LYS A 117 1.25 -17.96 -15.63
CA LYS A 117 2.07 -16.81 -16.03
C LYS A 117 2.80 -16.15 -14.87
N THR A 118 2.30 -16.32 -13.64
CA THR A 118 2.97 -15.80 -12.44
C THR A 118 3.98 -16.78 -11.86
N ALA A 119 3.96 -18.07 -12.27
CA ALA A 119 4.93 -19.12 -11.91
C ALA A 119 5.26 -19.18 -10.42
N GLY A 120 4.28 -18.99 -9.53
CA GLY A 120 4.47 -18.93 -8.08
C GLY A 120 5.08 -17.62 -7.56
N ASN A 121 5.41 -16.66 -8.41
CA ASN A 121 5.92 -15.35 -8.01
C ASN A 121 4.78 -14.45 -7.54
N TYR A 122 4.87 -13.94 -6.31
CA TYR A 122 3.87 -13.04 -5.71
C TYR A 122 4.12 -11.55 -5.99
N SER A 123 5.27 -11.20 -6.61
CA SER A 123 5.56 -9.82 -7.01
C SER A 123 4.90 -9.43 -8.33
N ILE A 124 4.45 -10.41 -9.11
CA ILE A 124 3.72 -10.21 -10.36
C ILE A 124 2.29 -10.74 -10.25
N CYS A 125 1.40 -10.17 -11.03
CA CYS A 125 0.01 -10.56 -11.13
C CYS A 125 -0.45 -10.61 -12.59
N GLU A 126 -1.43 -11.46 -12.87
CA GLU A 126 -2.13 -11.53 -14.13
C GLU A 126 -3.52 -10.92 -13.96
N PHE A 127 -3.88 -9.99 -14.84
CA PHE A 127 -5.20 -9.39 -14.93
C PHE A 127 -6.16 -10.30 -15.69
N GLN A 128 -7.47 -10.06 -15.59
CA GLN A 128 -8.45 -10.89 -16.29
C GLN A 128 -8.36 -10.81 -17.82
N ASN A 129 -7.83 -9.69 -18.35
CA ASN A 129 -7.54 -9.52 -19.77
C ASN A 129 -6.22 -10.17 -20.22
N GLY A 130 -5.56 -10.94 -19.36
CA GLY A 130 -4.32 -11.64 -19.66
C GLY A 130 -3.03 -10.81 -19.52
N LYS A 131 -3.14 -9.51 -19.19
CA LYS A 131 -1.99 -8.62 -18.93
C LYS A 131 -1.25 -9.07 -17.67
N VAL A 132 0.08 -9.14 -17.77
CA VAL A 132 0.96 -9.40 -16.62
C VAL A 132 1.56 -8.09 -16.13
N TYR A 133 1.53 -7.85 -14.84
CA TYR A 133 1.97 -6.59 -14.24
C TYR A 133 2.60 -6.78 -12.86
N HIS A 134 3.33 -5.76 -12.37
CA HIS A 134 3.91 -5.78 -11.03
C HIS A 134 2.85 -5.49 -9.98
N CYS A 135 2.73 -6.33 -8.94
CA CYS A 135 1.68 -6.21 -7.92
C CYS A 135 1.73 -4.89 -7.15
N ASP A 136 2.94 -4.42 -6.80
CA ASP A 136 3.09 -3.19 -6.01
C ASP A 136 2.79 -1.95 -6.84
N LEU A 137 3.14 -1.95 -8.16
CA LEU A 137 2.73 -0.88 -9.06
C LEU A 137 1.21 -0.85 -9.25
N ASN A 138 0.59 -2.02 -9.44
CA ASN A 138 -0.87 -2.12 -9.46
C ASN A 138 -1.50 -1.55 -8.19
N ALA A 139 -0.96 -1.91 -7.03
CA ALA A 139 -1.44 -1.41 -5.74
C ALA A 139 -1.26 0.11 -5.62
N SER A 140 -0.11 0.66 -6.04
CA SER A 140 0.17 2.10 -5.95
C SER A 140 -0.79 2.94 -6.79
N TYR A 141 -1.18 2.48 -7.98
CA TYR A 141 -2.22 3.13 -8.78
C TYR A 141 -3.57 3.15 -8.09
N ASN A 142 -3.98 2.04 -7.47
CA ASN A 142 -5.23 1.98 -6.72
C ASN A 142 -5.18 2.85 -5.44
N ILE A 143 -4.03 2.92 -4.77
CA ILE A 143 -3.82 3.78 -3.60
C ILE A 143 -3.97 5.26 -3.98
N GLY A 144 -3.27 5.70 -5.03
CA GLY A 144 -3.35 7.06 -5.53
C GLY A 144 -4.76 7.43 -5.98
N SER A 145 -5.42 6.54 -6.72
CA SER A 145 -6.78 6.78 -7.21
C SER A 145 -7.80 6.96 -6.08
N ARG A 146 -7.73 6.15 -5.03
CA ARG A 146 -8.60 6.29 -3.84
C ARG A 146 -8.39 7.61 -3.11
N TYR A 147 -7.15 8.09 -3.07
CA TYR A 147 -6.85 9.42 -2.53
C TYR A 147 -7.52 10.50 -3.36
N PHE A 148 -7.29 10.53 -4.67
CA PHE A 148 -7.87 11.56 -5.55
C PHE A 148 -9.40 11.53 -5.58
N ILE A 149 -10.01 10.34 -5.71
CA ILE A 149 -11.47 10.20 -5.66
C ILE A 149 -12.03 10.78 -4.34
N ARG A 150 -11.38 10.47 -3.21
CA ARG A 150 -11.79 10.99 -1.91
C ARG A 150 -11.70 12.52 -1.83
N GLU A 151 -10.61 13.11 -2.32
CA GLU A 151 -10.43 14.57 -2.27
C GLU A 151 -11.38 15.28 -3.25
N ILE A 152 -11.61 14.73 -4.43
CA ILE A 152 -12.62 15.24 -5.39
C ILE A 152 -14.01 15.20 -4.76
N LEU A 153 -14.44 14.07 -4.20
CA LEU A 153 -15.76 13.96 -3.56
C LEU A 153 -15.92 14.91 -2.39
N LYS A 154 -14.85 15.27 -1.66
CA LYS A 154 -14.92 16.28 -0.59
C LYS A 154 -15.05 17.70 -1.13
N SER A 155 -14.54 17.99 -2.31
CA SER A 155 -14.53 19.33 -2.89
C SER A 155 -15.82 19.69 -3.62
N VAL A 156 -16.70 18.71 -3.91
CA VAL A 156 -17.96 18.94 -4.64
C VAL A 156 -19.18 18.90 -3.71
N PRO A 157 -20.25 19.64 -4.03
CA PRO A 157 -21.52 19.60 -3.30
C PRO A 157 -22.16 18.21 -3.25
N VAL A 158 -22.99 17.96 -2.25
CA VAL A 158 -23.65 16.65 -2.04
C VAL A 158 -24.51 16.24 -3.25
N THR A 159 -25.18 17.20 -3.88
CA THR A 159 -25.96 16.97 -5.11
C THR A 159 -25.11 16.41 -6.24
N VAL A 160 -23.92 17.02 -6.47
CA VAL A 160 -22.95 16.53 -7.47
C VAL A 160 -22.38 15.17 -7.08
N GLN A 161 -22.18 14.90 -5.78
CA GLN A 161 -21.76 13.55 -5.33
C GLN A 161 -22.82 12.49 -5.66
N GLN A 162 -24.13 12.82 -5.57
CA GLN A 162 -25.22 11.91 -5.94
C GLN A 162 -25.21 11.62 -7.45
N ASP A 163 -25.01 12.64 -8.27
CA ASP A 163 -24.91 12.49 -9.74
C ASP A 163 -23.69 11.65 -10.14
N ILE A 164 -22.55 11.89 -9.50
CA ILE A 164 -21.36 11.05 -9.64
C ILE A 164 -21.68 9.60 -9.24
N GLY A 165 -22.40 9.41 -8.13
CA GLY A 165 -22.80 8.08 -7.66
C GLY A 165 -23.72 7.33 -8.61
N ALA A 166 -24.58 8.03 -9.35
CA ALA A 166 -25.41 7.45 -10.38
C ALA A 166 -24.59 7.01 -11.60
N LYS A 167 -23.61 7.82 -12.03
CA LYS A 167 -22.79 7.55 -13.23
C LYS A 167 -21.61 6.63 -12.95
N VAL A 168 -20.97 6.73 -11.77
CA VAL A 168 -19.80 5.91 -11.34
C VAL A 168 -20.03 5.38 -9.91
N PRO A 169 -20.89 4.39 -9.73
CA PRO A 169 -21.33 3.92 -8.38
C PRO A 169 -20.17 3.45 -7.47
N ARG A 170 -19.08 2.98 -8.07
CA ARG A 170 -17.88 2.52 -7.32
C ARG A 170 -17.20 3.64 -6.57
N CYS A 171 -17.26 4.90 -7.05
CA CYS A 171 -16.65 6.03 -6.38
C CYS A 171 -17.23 6.26 -4.97
N LEU A 172 -18.50 5.92 -4.73
CA LEU A 172 -19.11 6.01 -3.40
C LEU A 172 -18.61 4.92 -2.44
N LYS A 173 -18.16 3.77 -2.98
CA LYS A 173 -17.58 2.66 -2.21
C LYS A 173 -16.06 2.77 -2.14
N ARG A 174 -15.54 3.85 -1.62
CA ARG A 174 -14.11 4.25 -1.59
C ARG A 174 -13.08 3.13 -1.41
N SER A 175 -13.44 2.03 -0.75
CA SER A 175 -12.56 0.88 -0.49
C SER A 175 -12.35 -0.04 -1.70
N THR A 176 -13.13 0.10 -2.77
CA THR A 176 -13.05 -0.76 -3.96
C THR A 176 -12.64 -0.01 -5.22
N CYS A 177 -12.43 1.31 -5.14
CA CYS A 177 -12.05 2.11 -6.29
C CYS A 177 -10.67 1.73 -6.84
N THR A 178 -10.55 1.84 -8.16
CA THR A 178 -9.35 1.59 -8.96
C THR A 178 -8.99 2.84 -9.78
N LEU A 179 -7.88 2.81 -10.53
CA LEU A 179 -7.51 3.90 -11.44
C LEU A 179 -8.56 4.10 -12.55
N SER A 180 -9.16 3.01 -13.04
CA SER A 180 -10.23 3.09 -14.03
C SER A 180 -11.43 3.89 -13.52
N ASP A 181 -11.80 3.73 -12.24
CA ASP A 181 -12.89 4.52 -11.63
C ASP A 181 -12.55 6.02 -11.54
N LEU A 182 -11.29 6.37 -11.25
CA LEU A 182 -10.82 7.75 -11.25
C LEU A 182 -10.88 8.37 -12.64
N ILE A 183 -10.48 7.63 -13.68
CA ILE A 183 -10.56 8.09 -15.07
C ILE A 183 -12.02 8.31 -15.47
N SER A 184 -12.91 7.39 -15.12
CA SER A 184 -14.36 7.54 -15.36
C SER A 184 -14.96 8.74 -14.64
N LEU A 185 -14.55 8.98 -13.38
CA LEU A 185 -14.95 10.15 -12.62
C LEU A 185 -14.49 11.45 -13.29
N ALA A 186 -13.23 11.50 -13.74
CA ALA A 186 -12.68 12.67 -14.43
C ALA A 186 -13.47 12.97 -15.72
N ALA A 187 -13.83 11.95 -16.48
CA ALA A 187 -14.67 12.12 -17.69
C ALA A 187 -16.06 12.66 -17.36
N VAL A 188 -16.69 12.20 -16.26
CA VAL A 188 -18.00 12.71 -15.81
C VAL A 188 -17.94 14.17 -15.36
N LEU A 189 -16.83 14.61 -14.77
CA LEU A 189 -16.66 16.00 -14.32
C LEU A 189 -16.29 16.97 -15.45
N ALA A 190 -15.79 16.46 -16.57
CA ALA A 190 -15.43 17.23 -17.75
C ALA A 190 -16.59 17.41 -18.73
N ALA A 191 -17.69 16.64 -18.57
CA ALA A 191 -18.89 16.68 -19.42
C ALA A 191 -19.95 17.62 -18.88
#